data_d10b9338e0346823be0dd347c6caa89c
#
_entry.id   d10b9338e0346823be0dd347c6caa89c
#
_cell.length_a   1.000
_cell.length_b   1.000
_cell.length_c   1.000
_cell.angle_alpha   90.00
_cell.angle_beta   90.00
_cell.angle_gamma   90.00
#
_symmetry.space_group_name_H-M   'P 1'
#
loop_
_entity.id
_entity.type
_entity.pdbx_description
1 polymer ?
#
loop_
_entity_poly.entity_id
_entity_poly.type
_entity_poly.pdbx_seq_one_letter_code
_entity_poly.pdbx_strand_id
1 'polypeptide(L)'
;VVMEYLLNNPSLVQGVIFHPDFTSIETIKHIEEICTAKGIELDTQAKPFNIVSSKENCFCMAIIRKVNETILDGNHVVLVNPSNAGNLGTIIRSCIGFGVEDIAIILPAVDLFDPKTIRASMGAKAKIRIELFENFQEYEKRFHKNNMYPFMLDGSKKLHETKIEKPFSLILGN
;
A
#
# COMPACT_ATOMS: atom_id res chain seq x y z
N VAL A 1 0.48 -11.56 -1.34
CA VAL A 1 -0.31 -10.35 -1.61
C VAL A 1 -1.80 -10.65 -1.50
N VAL A 2 -2.37 -11.62 -2.28
CA VAL A 2 -3.80 -11.96 -2.21
C VAL A 2 -4.23 -12.24 -0.78
N MET A 3 -3.52 -13.13 -0.08
CA MET A 3 -3.80 -13.48 1.31
C MET A 3 -3.81 -12.25 2.24
N GLU A 4 -2.88 -11.30 2.05
CA GLU A 4 -2.82 -10.08 2.87
C GLU A 4 -4.09 -9.22 2.72
N TYR A 5 -4.64 -9.11 1.50
CA TYR A 5 -5.90 -8.41 1.29
C TYR A 5 -7.09 -9.16 1.90
N LEU A 6 -7.15 -10.48 1.74
CA LEU A 6 -8.22 -11.30 2.31
C LEU A 6 -8.27 -11.22 3.85
N LEU A 7 -7.10 -11.14 4.50
CA LEU A 7 -7.01 -11.07 5.96
C LEU A 7 -7.22 -9.66 6.51
N ASN A 8 -6.73 -8.62 5.83
CA ASN A 8 -6.71 -7.27 6.39
C ASN A 8 -7.79 -6.34 5.79
N ASN A 9 -8.16 -6.54 4.53
CA ASN A 9 -9.16 -5.73 3.82
C ASN A 9 -10.08 -6.56 2.91
N PRO A 10 -10.77 -7.59 3.45
CA PRO A 10 -11.63 -8.46 2.64
C PRO A 10 -12.76 -7.72 1.95
N SER A 11 -13.24 -6.62 2.49
CA SER A 11 -14.29 -5.78 1.90
C SER A 11 -13.89 -5.11 0.58
N LEU A 12 -12.60 -5.01 0.30
CA LEU A 12 -12.09 -4.50 -0.97
C LEU A 12 -11.95 -5.60 -2.01
N VAL A 13 -11.93 -6.86 -1.61
CA VAL A 13 -11.76 -8.00 -2.53
C VAL A 13 -13.11 -8.36 -3.13
N GLN A 14 -13.25 -8.21 -4.45
CA GLN A 14 -14.47 -8.54 -5.19
C GLN A 14 -14.47 -9.98 -5.69
N GLY A 15 -13.29 -10.54 -5.94
CA GLY A 15 -13.14 -11.92 -6.39
C GLY A 15 -11.70 -12.39 -6.32
N VAL A 16 -11.53 -13.70 -6.31
CA VAL A 16 -10.22 -14.36 -6.41
C VAL A 16 -10.25 -15.34 -7.55
N ILE A 17 -9.19 -15.38 -8.36
CA ILE A 17 -9.05 -16.24 -9.51
C ILE A 17 -7.84 -17.15 -9.29
N PHE A 18 -8.04 -18.44 -9.39
CA PHE A 18 -6.97 -19.43 -9.42
C PHE A 18 -6.58 -19.78 -10.87
N HIS A 19 -5.28 -19.98 -11.08
CA HIS A 19 -4.81 -20.63 -12.29
C HIS A 19 -5.10 -22.15 -12.20
N PRO A 20 -5.50 -22.83 -13.30
CA PRO A 20 -5.74 -24.28 -13.27
C PRO A 20 -4.54 -25.11 -12.78
N ASP A 21 -3.33 -24.64 -13.04
CA ASP A 21 -2.08 -25.29 -12.61
C ASP A 21 -1.67 -24.98 -11.17
N PHE A 22 -2.52 -24.31 -10.38
CA PHE A 22 -2.23 -24.05 -8.99
C PHE A 22 -2.44 -25.31 -8.15
N THR A 23 -1.33 -25.89 -7.66
CA THR A 23 -1.31 -27.21 -7.02
C THR A 23 -1.22 -27.20 -5.50
N SER A 24 -1.05 -26.03 -4.87
CA SER A 24 -0.96 -25.92 -3.39
C SER A 24 -2.33 -26.09 -2.74
N ILE A 25 -2.72 -27.34 -2.48
CA ILE A 25 -4.03 -27.71 -1.92
C ILE A 25 -4.32 -26.98 -0.61
N GLU A 26 -3.34 -26.87 0.28
CA GLU A 26 -3.47 -26.18 1.57
C GLU A 26 -3.79 -24.68 1.37
N THR A 27 -3.06 -24.00 0.49
CA THR A 27 -3.29 -22.58 0.19
C THR A 27 -4.64 -22.35 -0.46
N ILE A 28 -5.04 -23.23 -1.39
CA ILE A 28 -6.35 -23.15 -2.06
C ILE A 28 -7.45 -23.26 -0.99
N LYS A 29 -7.46 -24.32 -0.18
CA LYS A 29 -8.46 -24.52 0.88
C LYS A 29 -8.56 -23.31 1.82
N HIS A 30 -7.43 -22.79 2.27
CA HIS A 30 -7.44 -21.64 3.17
C HIS A 30 -8.04 -20.38 2.53
N ILE A 31 -7.76 -20.12 1.25
CA ILE A 31 -8.39 -19.03 0.50
C ILE A 31 -9.89 -19.29 0.31
N GLU A 32 -10.29 -20.52 -0.05
CA GLU A 32 -11.69 -20.91 -0.23
C GLU A 32 -12.51 -20.71 1.06
N GLU A 33 -11.97 -21.11 2.20
CA GLU A 33 -12.60 -20.90 3.53
C GLU A 33 -12.85 -19.42 3.81
N ILE A 34 -11.83 -18.55 3.59
CA ILE A 34 -11.96 -17.11 3.81
C ILE A 34 -12.99 -16.53 2.82
N CYS A 35 -12.90 -16.87 1.53
CA CYS A 35 -13.78 -16.34 0.51
C CYS A 35 -15.23 -16.74 0.76
N THR A 36 -15.49 -18.00 1.12
CA THR A 36 -16.82 -18.50 1.47
C THR A 36 -17.39 -17.76 2.68
N ALA A 37 -16.59 -17.61 3.74
CA ALA A 37 -17.00 -16.91 4.95
C ALA A 37 -17.31 -15.42 4.71
N LYS A 38 -16.71 -14.80 3.70
CA LYS A 38 -16.86 -13.37 3.37
C LYS A 38 -17.75 -13.11 2.16
N GLY A 39 -18.28 -14.14 1.49
CA GLY A 39 -19.09 -14.00 0.28
C GLY A 39 -18.31 -13.45 -0.91
N ILE A 40 -17.01 -13.76 -1.01
CA ILE A 40 -16.13 -13.36 -2.10
C ILE A 40 -16.19 -14.41 -3.20
N GLU A 41 -16.39 -13.99 -4.45
CA GLU A 41 -16.44 -14.89 -5.59
C GLU A 41 -15.11 -15.57 -5.86
N LEU A 42 -15.18 -16.86 -6.21
CA LEU A 42 -14.03 -17.68 -6.60
C LEU A 42 -14.21 -18.18 -8.01
N ASP A 43 -13.16 -18.14 -8.80
CA ASP A 43 -13.16 -18.67 -10.16
C ASP A 43 -11.81 -19.34 -10.47
N THR A 44 -11.82 -20.22 -11.50
CA THR A 44 -10.61 -20.90 -11.98
C THR A 44 -10.48 -20.70 -13.47
N GLN A 45 -9.52 -19.88 -13.90
CA GLN A 45 -9.30 -19.53 -15.29
C GLN A 45 -7.80 -19.28 -15.58
N ALA A 46 -7.31 -19.74 -16.74
CA ALA A 46 -5.94 -19.45 -17.20
C ALA A 46 -5.82 -18.09 -17.92
N LYS A 47 -6.86 -17.69 -18.66
CA LYS A 47 -6.82 -16.52 -19.55
C LYS A 47 -6.43 -15.20 -18.86
N PRO A 48 -6.96 -14.83 -17.67
CA PRO A 48 -6.56 -13.60 -16.98
C PRO A 48 -5.06 -13.53 -16.68
N PHE A 49 -4.45 -14.67 -16.34
CA PHE A 49 -3.02 -14.73 -16.01
C PHE A 49 -2.14 -14.42 -17.22
N ASN A 50 -2.52 -14.90 -18.38
CA ASN A 50 -1.79 -14.63 -19.63
C ASN A 50 -1.86 -13.16 -20.07
N ILE A 51 -2.88 -12.42 -19.64
CA ILE A 51 -3.10 -11.02 -20.02
C ILE A 51 -2.43 -10.08 -18.99
N VAL A 52 -2.61 -10.35 -17.69
CA VAL A 52 -2.26 -9.40 -16.62
C VAL A 52 -0.91 -9.72 -16.00
N SER A 53 -0.50 -11.00 -15.93
CA SER A 53 0.75 -11.38 -15.29
C SER A 53 1.93 -11.30 -16.25
N SER A 54 2.96 -10.56 -15.84
CA SER A 54 4.28 -10.58 -16.49
C SER A 54 5.19 -11.69 -15.95
N LYS A 55 4.71 -12.53 -15.05
CA LYS A 55 5.47 -13.61 -14.40
C LYS A 55 4.85 -14.96 -14.70
N GLU A 56 5.69 -15.92 -15.06
CA GLU A 56 5.30 -17.31 -15.30
C GLU A 56 4.75 -18.04 -14.04
N ASN A 57 5.11 -17.58 -12.84
CA ASN A 57 4.77 -18.23 -11.56
C ASN A 57 3.68 -17.44 -10.79
N CYS A 58 2.64 -16.96 -11.47
CA CYS A 58 1.49 -16.34 -10.85
C CYS A 58 0.29 -17.28 -10.95
N PHE A 59 -0.11 -17.90 -9.85
CA PHE A 59 -1.19 -18.91 -9.83
C PHE A 59 -2.44 -18.45 -9.08
N CYS A 60 -2.42 -17.25 -8.48
CA CYS A 60 -3.56 -16.70 -7.78
C CYS A 60 -3.60 -15.18 -7.95
N MET A 61 -4.75 -14.65 -8.32
CA MET A 61 -5.03 -13.21 -8.46
C MET A 61 -6.24 -12.80 -7.64
N ALA A 62 -6.27 -11.56 -7.17
CA ALA A 62 -7.45 -10.95 -6.59
C ALA A 62 -7.89 -9.74 -7.40
N ILE A 63 -9.21 -9.59 -7.55
CA ILE A 63 -9.86 -8.39 -8.09
C ILE A 63 -10.16 -7.49 -6.90
N ILE A 64 -9.56 -6.29 -6.87
CA ILE A 64 -9.65 -5.38 -5.75
C ILE A 64 -10.30 -4.07 -6.20
N ARG A 65 -11.28 -3.61 -5.44
CA ARG A 65 -11.89 -2.31 -5.64
C ARG A 65 -10.93 -1.20 -5.18
N LYS A 66 -10.63 -0.27 -6.08
CA LYS A 66 -9.89 0.95 -5.72
C LYS A 66 -10.80 1.87 -4.90
N VAL A 67 -10.30 2.33 -3.77
CA VAL A 67 -10.99 3.28 -2.90
C VAL A 67 -10.05 4.43 -2.54
N ASN A 68 -10.61 5.60 -2.34
CA ASN A 68 -9.90 6.70 -1.73
C ASN A 68 -9.91 6.49 -0.22
N GLU A 69 -8.74 6.41 0.37
CA GLU A 69 -8.56 6.27 1.81
C GLU A 69 -8.37 7.65 2.43
N THR A 70 -8.68 7.74 3.71
CA THR A 70 -8.45 8.93 4.52
C THR A 70 -7.52 8.57 5.66
N ILE A 71 -6.44 9.31 5.83
CA ILE A 71 -5.51 9.12 6.95
C ILE A 71 -6.05 9.76 8.22
N LEU A 72 -5.69 9.18 9.36
CA LEU A 72 -6.13 9.64 10.68
C LEU A 72 -5.13 10.64 11.27
N ASP A 73 -5.55 11.32 12.35
CA ASP A 73 -4.61 12.12 13.14
C ASP A 73 -3.54 11.23 13.78
N GLY A 74 -2.29 11.66 13.73
CA GLY A 74 -1.18 10.89 14.28
C GLY A 74 0.15 11.12 13.60
N ASN A 75 0.98 10.07 13.58
CA ASN A 75 2.30 10.13 12.96
C ASN A 75 2.20 9.74 11.49
N HIS A 76 2.75 10.58 10.62
CA HIS A 76 2.67 10.38 9.18
C HIS A 76 4.06 10.28 8.53
N VAL A 77 4.12 9.51 7.44
CA VAL A 77 5.13 9.70 6.40
C VAL A 77 4.47 10.45 5.25
N VAL A 78 5.07 11.55 4.82
CA VAL A 78 4.58 12.39 3.72
C VAL A 78 5.53 12.23 2.54
N LEU A 79 5.01 11.76 1.42
CA LEU A 79 5.79 11.57 0.20
C LEU A 79 5.42 12.65 -0.80
N VAL A 80 6.39 13.47 -1.20
CA VAL A 80 6.18 14.52 -2.20
C VAL A 80 6.62 14.02 -3.56
N ASN A 81 5.67 13.95 -4.50
CA ASN A 81 5.87 13.55 -5.91
C ASN A 81 6.59 12.19 -6.07
N PRO A 82 6.19 11.10 -5.41
CA PRO A 82 6.85 9.81 -5.59
C PRO A 82 6.60 9.27 -7.00
N SER A 83 7.64 9.22 -7.83
CA SER A 83 7.55 8.87 -9.25
C SER A 83 7.91 7.42 -9.57
N ASN A 84 8.57 6.70 -8.65
CA ASN A 84 9.01 5.33 -8.88
C ASN A 84 8.16 4.31 -8.13
N ALA A 85 7.47 3.43 -8.88
CA ALA A 85 6.57 2.40 -8.35
C ALA A 85 7.25 1.42 -7.37
N GLY A 86 8.49 1.02 -7.68
CA GLY A 86 9.25 0.11 -6.82
C GLY A 86 9.63 0.76 -5.48
N ASN A 87 10.10 2.02 -5.54
CA ASN A 87 10.43 2.79 -4.34
C ASN A 87 9.19 3.02 -3.47
N LEU A 88 8.07 3.43 -4.08
CA LEU A 88 6.81 3.64 -3.36
C LEU A 88 6.38 2.37 -2.63
N GLY A 89 6.37 1.21 -3.30
CA GLY A 89 6.03 -0.06 -2.66
C GLY A 89 6.98 -0.43 -1.51
N THR A 90 8.29 -0.16 -1.67
CA THR A 90 9.29 -0.42 -0.62
C THR A 90 9.09 0.50 0.59
N ILE A 91 8.78 1.78 0.37
CA ILE A 91 8.48 2.74 1.45
C ILE A 91 7.22 2.29 2.21
N ILE A 92 6.15 1.93 1.50
CA ILE A 92 4.92 1.39 2.11
C ILE A 92 5.24 0.21 3.03
N ARG A 93 6.06 -0.74 2.56
CA ARG A 93 6.49 -1.89 3.36
C ARG A 93 7.29 -1.48 4.59
N SER A 94 8.21 -0.53 4.44
CA SER A 94 9.03 -0.01 5.55
C SER A 94 8.17 0.69 6.60
N CYS A 95 7.19 1.50 6.19
CA CYS A 95 6.27 2.18 7.10
C CYS A 95 5.56 1.19 8.02
N ILE A 96 4.97 0.12 7.47
CA ILE A 96 4.33 -0.94 8.27
C ILE A 96 5.35 -1.61 9.19
N GLY A 97 6.56 -1.90 8.71
CA GLY A 97 7.63 -2.50 9.52
C GLY A 97 8.05 -1.65 10.73
N PHE A 98 7.91 -0.33 10.64
CA PHE A 98 8.20 0.62 11.71
C PHE A 98 6.95 1.11 12.47
N GLY A 99 5.78 0.53 12.22
CA GLY A 99 4.53 0.87 12.92
C GLY A 99 3.93 2.21 12.48
N VAL A 100 4.23 2.69 11.28
CA VAL A 100 3.56 3.85 10.67
C VAL A 100 2.45 3.33 9.76
N GLU A 101 1.21 3.70 10.09
CA GLU A 101 0.01 3.19 9.41
C GLU A 101 -0.64 4.21 8.46
N ASP A 102 -0.15 5.44 8.45
CA ASP A 102 -0.70 6.54 7.67
C ASP A 102 0.36 7.20 6.78
N ILE A 103 0.11 7.21 5.48
CA ILE A 103 0.96 7.87 4.49
C ILE A 103 0.13 8.93 3.75
N ALA A 104 0.63 10.16 3.74
CA ALA A 104 0.15 11.20 2.83
C ALA A 104 1.01 11.21 1.56
N ILE A 105 0.38 11.29 0.41
CA ILE A 105 1.08 11.44 -0.87
C ILE A 105 0.65 12.76 -1.50
N ILE A 106 1.62 13.62 -1.76
CA ILE A 106 1.42 14.88 -2.48
C ILE A 106 1.62 14.62 -3.97
N LEU A 107 0.60 14.93 -4.75
CA LEU A 107 0.57 14.74 -6.20
C LEU A 107 1.54 15.71 -6.94
N PRO A 108 2.03 15.32 -8.15
CA PRO A 108 1.75 14.08 -8.86
C PRO A 108 2.49 12.85 -8.26
N ALA A 109 1.93 11.67 -8.45
CA ALA A 109 2.50 10.43 -7.96
C ALA A 109 2.28 9.28 -8.94
N VAL A 110 3.11 8.25 -8.85
CA VAL A 110 2.84 6.98 -9.51
C VAL A 110 1.59 6.31 -8.94
N ASP A 111 0.85 5.55 -9.76
CA ASP A 111 -0.36 4.86 -9.31
C ASP A 111 -0.07 3.90 -8.15
N LEU A 112 -0.78 4.08 -7.04
CA LEU A 112 -0.73 3.20 -5.86
C LEU A 112 -1.09 1.74 -6.19
N PHE A 113 -1.91 1.55 -7.21
CA PHE A 113 -2.38 0.23 -7.66
C PHE A 113 -1.60 -0.30 -8.87
N ASP A 114 -0.53 0.37 -9.27
CA ASP A 114 0.40 -0.18 -10.26
C ASP A 114 0.88 -1.56 -9.78
N PRO A 115 0.85 -2.60 -10.63
CA PRO A 115 1.28 -3.95 -10.25
C PRO A 115 2.69 -4.01 -9.67
N LYS A 116 3.60 -3.11 -10.06
CA LYS A 116 4.95 -3.02 -9.52
C LYS A 116 4.95 -2.45 -8.09
N THR A 117 4.12 -1.43 -7.81
CA THR A 117 3.93 -0.88 -6.46
C THR A 117 3.35 -1.95 -5.52
N ILE A 118 2.28 -2.61 -5.94
CA ILE A 118 1.62 -3.67 -5.16
C ILE A 118 2.58 -4.82 -4.85
N ARG A 119 3.34 -5.29 -5.85
CA ARG A 119 4.34 -6.36 -5.63
C ARG A 119 5.47 -5.93 -4.70
N ALA A 120 6.01 -4.71 -4.90
CA ALA A 120 7.11 -4.19 -4.08
C ALA A 120 6.69 -3.97 -2.61
N SER A 121 5.42 -3.66 -2.36
CA SER A 121 4.88 -3.52 -1.01
C SER A 121 4.74 -4.86 -0.27
N MET A 122 4.88 -5.99 -0.96
CA MET A 122 4.77 -7.36 -0.36
C MET A 122 3.47 -7.58 0.44
N GLY A 123 2.39 -6.89 0.07
CA GLY A 123 1.10 -6.95 0.76
C GLY A 123 0.89 -5.89 1.85
N ALA A 124 1.91 -5.11 2.19
CA ALA A 124 1.80 -4.04 3.19
C ALA A 124 0.75 -2.97 2.82
N LYS A 125 0.48 -2.75 1.49
CA LYS A 125 -0.60 -1.86 1.04
C LYS A 125 -1.98 -2.26 1.58
N ALA A 126 -2.20 -3.53 1.90
CA ALA A 126 -3.45 -3.99 2.52
C ALA A 126 -3.58 -3.62 4.02
N LYS A 127 -2.56 -3.05 4.64
CA LYS A 127 -2.50 -2.77 6.08
C LYS A 127 -2.35 -1.29 6.40
N ILE A 128 -2.16 -0.43 5.39
CA ILE A 128 -1.80 0.97 5.55
C ILE A 128 -2.85 1.86 4.89
N ARG A 129 -3.19 2.96 5.52
CA ARG A 129 -4.02 4.01 4.93
C ARG A 129 -3.15 4.97 4.13
N ILE A 130 -3.55 5.24 2.90
CA ILE A 130 -2.83 6.17 2.02
C ILE A 130 -3.81 7.16 1.43
N GLU A 131 -3.61 8.44 1.72
CA GLU A 131 -4.41 9.53 1.18
C GLU A 131 -3.60 10.38 0.21
N LEU A 132 -4.24 10.77 -0.91
CA LEU A 132 -3.66 11.63 -1.93
C LEU A 132 -4.09 13.08 -1.67
N PHE A 133 -3.15 14.02 -1.74
CA PHE A 133 -3.37 15.45 -1.60
C PHE A 133 -2.93 16.16 -2.89
N GLU A 134 -3.72 17.09 -3.36
CA GLU A 134 -3.39 17.87 -4.56
C GLU A 134 -2.11 18.71 -4.38
N ASN A 135 -1.87 19.19 -3.17
CA ASN A 135 -0.69 19.97 -2.83
C ASN A 135 -0.35 19.85 -1.34
N PHE A 136 0.86 20.25 -0.99
CA PHE A 136 1.35 20.19 0.40
C PHE A 136 0.56 21.10 1.35
N GLN A 137 0.08 22.23 0.88
CA GLN A 137 -0.67 23.20 1.69
C GLN A 137 -2.00 22.61 2.21
N GLU A 138 -2.67 21.76 1.43
CA GLU A 138 -3.87 21.04 1.88
C GLU A 138 -3.56 20.09 3.02
N TYR A 139 -2.47 19.33 2.89
CA TYR A 139 -2.00 18.44 3.95
C TYR A 139 -1.64 19.21 5.21
N GLU A 140 -0.79 20.24 5.09
CA GLU A 140 -0.32 21.08 6.20
C GLU A 140 -1.49 21.76 6.94
N LYS A 141 -2.45 22.30 6.21
CA LYS A 141 -3.65 22.92 6.79
C LYS A 141 -4.44 21.95 7.65
N ARG A 142 -4.57 20.71 7.21
CA ARG A 142 -5.34 19.67 7.92
C ARG A 142 -4.56 19.15 9.13
N PHE A 143 -3.28 18.93 9.00
CA PHE A 143 -2.40 18.37 10.04
C PHE A 143 -1.42 19.39 10.64
N HIS A 144 -1.88 20.63 10.79
CA HIS A 144 -1.09 21.74 11.32
C HIS A 144 -0.56 21.55 12.75
N LYS A 145 -1.09 20.55 13.49
CA LYS A 145 -0.63 20.17 14.83
C LYS A 145 0.57 19.22 14.82
N ASN A 146 0.89 18.65 13.66
CA ASN A 146 2.05 17.76 13.56
C ASN A 146 3.34 18.55 13.50
N ASN A 147 4.37 18.03 14.18
CA ASN A 147 5.73 18.51 14.04
C ASN A 147 6.28 18.09 12.67
N MET A 148 6.57 19.06 11.80
CA MET A 148 7.01 18.81 10.43
C MET A 148 8.51 18.61 10.37
N TYR A 149 8.97 17.46 9.85
CA TYR A 149 10.38 17.10 9.70
C TYR A 149 10.69 16.82 8.22
N PRO A 150 11.01 17.87 7.43
CA PRO A 150 11.44 17.67 6.06
C PRO A 150 12.89 17.14 6.00
N PHE A 151 13.07 16.09 5.20
CA PHE A 151 14.39 15.55 4.91
C PHE A 151 14.95 16.22 3.67
N MET A 152 15.94 17.09 3.87
CA MET A 152 16.55 17.91 2.83
C MET A 152 18.07 17.74 2.81
N LEU A 153 18.69 17.86 1.64
CA LEU A 153 20.15 17.76 1.50
C LEU A 153 20.88 18.92 2.18
N ASP A 154 20.26 20.09 2.22
CA ASP A 154 20.75 21.32 2.82
C ASP A 154 20.13 21.61 4.19
N GLY A 155 19.60 20.57 4.84
CA GLY A 155 18.98 20.68 6.16
C GLY A 155 19.93 21.22 7.23
N SER A 156 19.43 22.13 8.07
CA SER A 156 20.20 22.78 9.13
C SER A 156 20.59 21.88 10.29
N LYS A 157 19.93 20.73 10.45
CA LYS A 157 20.18 19.77 11.53
C LYS A 157 20.34 18.36 10.98
N LYS A 158 21.21 17.58 11.59
CA LYS A 158 21.38 16.17 11.26
C LYS A 158 20.30 15.33 11.96
N LEU A 159 19.89 14.22 11.34
CA LEU A 159 18.85 13.34 11.88
C LEU A 159 19.18 12.84 13.31
N HIS A 160 20.44 12.43 13.53
CA HIS A 160 20.87 11.91 14.83
C HIS A 160 20.95 12.97 15.94
N GLU A 161 20.90 14.26 15.58
CA GLU A 161 20.87 15.40 16.51
C GLU A 161 19.43 15.93 16.71
N THR A 162 18.45 15.35 16.00
CA THR A 162 17.07 15.81 16.00
C THR A 162 16.20 14.90 16.86
N LYS A 163 15.59 15.46 17.91
CA LYS A 163 14.56 14.76 18.67
C LYS A 163 13.24 14.84 17.91
N ILE A 164 12.72 13.69 17.49
CA ILE A 164 11.42 13.61 16.84
C ILE A 164 10.32 13.58 17.90
N GLU A 165 9.45 14.58 17.89
CA GLU A 165 8.33 14.73 18.81
C GLU A 165 7.02 14.37 18.13
N LYS A 166 6.15 13.66 18.86
CA LYS A 166 4.81 13.22 18.38
C LYS A 166 3.76 14.29 18.64
N PRO A 167 2.70 14.40 17.81
CA PRO A 167 2.59 13.75 16.50
C PRO A 167 3.58 14.36 15.50
N PHE A 168 4.09 13.54 14.59
CA PHE A 168 5.07 13.97 13.61
C PHE A 168 4.64 13.69 12.16
N SER A 169 5.20 14.47 11.25
CA SER A 169 5.16 14.26 9.81
C SER A 169 6.58 14.20 9.26
N LEU A 170 7.05 13.02 8.86
CA LEU A 170 8.33 12.85 8.18
C LEU A 170 8.13 13.09 6.68
N ILE A 171 8.69 14.17 6.16
CA ILE A 171 8.45 14.62 4.79
C ILE A 171 9.65 14.24 3.92
N LEU A 172 9.39 13.44 2.90
CA LEU A 172 10.37 12.92 1.96
C LEU A 172 9.93 13.27 0.53
N GLY A 173 10.85 13.75 -0.27
CA GLY A 173 10.56 14.11 -1.65
C GLY A 173 11.79 14.59 -2.41
N ASN A 174 11.59 14.89 -3.68
CA ASN A 174 12.57 15.52 -4.55
C ASN A 174 12.39 17.03 -4.50
#